data_f1f2b5c7c1ee210459805b6d2f16229d
#
_entry.id   f1f2b5c7c1ee210459805b6d2f16229d
#
_cell.length_a   1.000
_cell.length_b   1.000
_cell.length_c   1.000
_cell.angle_alpha   90.00
_cell.angle_beta   90.00
_cell.angle_gamma   90.00
#
_symmetry.space_group_name_H-M   'P 1'
#
loop_
_entity.id
_entity.type
_entity.pdbx_description
1 polymer ?
#
loop_
_entity_poly.entity_id
_entity_poly.type
_entity_poly.pdbx_seq_one_letter_code
_entity_poly.pdbx_strand_id
1 'polypeptide(L)'
;MVLSVGYRVKSYNGVQFRAWANKVLKQYLLKGYNIHPQLSVIQNQIIALQEHTDNRIQDIERHLERHDEQIDLYIKTNTLPQEQLFQNGCVFDAWSYVSALIREAKQEIILIDNYVDETVLAILAKRADGVKATIHTRYTEKFKTDLEKFNKQYPDKAVTFVQLSQHNHDRFLIIDEDVYLLGASLKDLGNTWGAMIEMKEIRKEDILRNLNV
;
A
#
# COMPACT_ATOMS: atom_id res chain seq x y z
N MET A 1 -52.57 42.02 28.73
CA MET A 1 -53.82 42.80 28.86
C MET A 1 -54.84 42.14 29.82
N VAL A 2 -55.13 40.84 29.79
CA VAL A 2 -56.09 40.16 30.69
C VAL A 2 -55.68 40.21 32.18
N LEU A 3 -54.41 40.08 32.53
CA LEU A 3 -53.91 40.13 33.92
C LEU A 3 -54.11 41.50 34.58
N SER A 4 -53.93 42.61 33.83
CA SER A 4 -54.08 43.96 34.38
C SER A 4 -55.55 44.34 34.68
N VAL A 5 -56.51 43.78 33.98
CA VAL A 5 -57.95 43.98 34.22
C VAL A 5 -58.40 43.25 35.51
N GLY A 6 -57.95 41.98 35.68
CA GLY A 6 -58.24 41.21 36.90
C GLY A 6 -57.74 41.83 38.20
N TYR A 7 -56.71 42.63 38.19
CA TYR A 7 -56.15 43.33 39.38
C TYR A 7 -57.03 44.50 39.87
N ARG A 8 -57.89 45.06 39.02
CA ARG A 8 -58.79 46.20 39.37
C ARG A 8 -60.16 45.79 39.85
N VAL A 9 -60.56 44.56 39.69
CA VAL A 9 -61.90 44.05 40.07
C VAL A 9 -61.92 43.69 41.56
N LYS A 10 -62.76 44.36 42.35
CA LYS A 10 -62.93 44.13 43.79
C LYS A 10 -64.01 43.05 44.14
N SER A 11 -64.53 42.38 43.17
CA SER A 11 -65.51 41.29 43.39
C SER A 11 -64.85 40.04 43.97
N TYR A 12 -65.63 39.17 44.60
CA TYR A 12 -65.18 37.86 45.09
C TYR A 12 -64.45 37.05 44.02
N ASN A 13 -65.01 36.99 42.82
CA ASN A 13 -64.40 36.29 41.67
C ASN A 13 -63.02 36.91 41.26
N GLY A 14 -62.88 38.24 41.38
CA GLY A 14 -61.60 38.92 41.10
C GLY A 14 -60.57 38.58 42.12
N VAL A 15 -60.89 38.34 43.38
CA VAL A 15 -59.96 37.88 44.42
C VAL A 15 -59.49 36.44 44.14
N GLN A 16 -60.43 35.56 43.79
CA GLN A 16 -60.09 34.15 43.43
C GLN A 16 -59.23 34.07 42.20
N PHE A 17 -59.52 34.86 41.18
CA PHE A 17 -58.69 34.91 39.97
C PHE A 17 -57.24 35.36 40.29
N ARG A 18 -57.06 36.41 41.14
CA ARG A 18 -55.72 36.85 41.52
C ARG A 18 -54.97 35.80 42.30
N ALA A 19 -55.62 35.09 43.22
CA ALA A 19 -55.00 33.99 43.96
C ALA A 19 -54.52 32.87 43.05
N TRP A 20 -55.39 32.47 42.10
CA TRP A 20 -55.03 31.47 41.08
C TRP A 20 -53.91 31.96 40.16
N ALA A 21 -53.99 33.17 39.60
CA ALA A 21 -52.99 33.73 38.73
C ALA A 21 -51.59 33.83 39.40
N ASN A 22 -51.60 34.29 40.67
CA ASN A 22 -50.35 34.34 41.45
C ASN A 22 -49.77 32.94 41.71
N LYS A 23 -50.64 31.94 41.96
CA LYS A 23 -50.20 30.57 42.14
C LYS A 23 -49.56 30.00 40.84
N VAL A 24 -50.21 30.21 39.69
CA VAL A 24 -49.70 29.77 38.38
C VAL A 24 -48.40 30.52 38.03
N LEU A 25 -48.35 31.83 38.21
CA LEU A 25 -47.16 32.60 37.92
C LEU A 25 -45.99 32.18 38.82
N LYS A 26 -46.24 31.96 40.09
CA LYS A 26 -45.24 31.48 41.04
C LYS A 26 -44.72 30.10 40.67
N GLN A 27 -45.60 29.20 40.25
CA GLN A 27 -45.20 27.87 39.77
C GLN A 27 -44.38 27.95 38.50
N TYR A 28 -44.73 28.83 37.56
CA TYR A 28 -44.01 29.03 36.32
C TYR A 28 -42.61 29.61 36.57
N LEU A 29 -42.53 30.62 37.43
CA LEU A 29 -41.24 31.22 37.82
C LEU A 29 -40.36 30.24 38.59
N LEU A 30 -40.95 29.42 39.47
CA LEU A 30 -40.21 28.40 40.21
C LEU A 30 -39.77 27.23 39.29
N LYS A 31 -40.57 26.82 38.35
CA LYS A 31 -40.18 25.82 37.33
C LYS A 31 -39.08 26.37 36.41
N GLY A 32 -39.22 27.63 35.99
CA GLY A 32 -38.16 28.32 35.23
C GLY A 32 -36.82 28.43 35.98
N TYR A 33 -36.91 28.65 37.30
CA TYR A 33 -35.71 28.70 38.17
C TYR A 33 -35.07 27.32 38.38
N ASN A 34 -35.87 26.23 38.31
CA ASN A 34 -35.34 24.86 38.44
C ASN A 34 -34.77 24.28 37.14
N ILE A 35 -34.97 24.92 35.99
CA ILE A 35 -34.37 24.52 34.75
C ILE A 35 -32.86 24.87 34.73
N HIS A 36 -32.48 25.95 35.39
CA HIS A 36 -31.08 26.44 35.44
C HIS A 36 -30.10 25.44 36.05
N PRO A 37 -30.36 24.82 37.22
CA PRO A 37 -29.49 23.79 37.78
C PRO A 37 -29.36 22.52 36.91
N GLN A 38 -30.47 22.12 36.25
CA GLN A 38 -30.47 20.94 35.36
C GLN A 38 -29.68 21.21 34.09
N LEU A 39 -29.74 22.40 33.51
CA LEU A 39 -28.94 22.78 32.36
C LEU A 39 -27.45 22.79 32.68
N SER A 40 -27.05 23.29 33.86
CA SER A 40 -25.65 23.29 34.28
C SER A 40 -25.10 21.86 34.49
N VAL A 41 -25.91 20.94 35.00
CA VAL A 41 -25.54 19.53 35.14
C VAL A 41 -25.33 18.89 33.74
N ILE A 42 -26.26 19.11 32.80
CA ILE A 42 -26.13 18.62 31.42
C ILE A 42 -24.89 19.22 30.72
N GLN A 43 -24.65 20.53 30.91
CA GLN A 43 -23.46 21.17 30.34
C GLN A 43 -22.16 20.52 30.86
N ASN A 44 -22.07 20.29 32.17
CA ASN A 44 -20.91 19.64 32.79
C ASN A 44 -20.74 18.19 32.28
N GLN A 45 -21.82 17.46 32.08
CA GLN A 45 -21.79 16.10 31.48
C GLN A 45 -21.28 16.11 30.02
N ILE A 46 -21.73 17.10 29.23
CA ILE A 46 -21.26 17.27 27.85
C ILE A 46 -19.75 17.57 27.82
N ILE A 47 -19.29 18.48 28.67
CA ILE A 47 -17.85 18.82 28.76
C ILE A 47 -17.03 17.58 29.14
N ALA A 48 -17.44 16.85 30.17
CA ALA A 48 -16.76 15.64 30.60
C ALA A 48 -16.74 14.56 29.50
N LEU A 49 -17.82 14.44 28.72
CA LEU A 49 -17.89 13.51 27.59
C LEU A 49 -16.97 13.95 26.44
N GLN A 50 -16.89 15.25 26.17
CA GLN A 50 -15.97 15.80 25.16
C GLN A 50 -14.52 15.53 25.56
N GLU A 51 -14.12 15.85 26.79
CA GLU A 51 -12.77 15.58 27.29
C GLU A 51 -12.41 14.09 27.21
N HIS A 52 -13.34 13.21 27.57
CA HIS A 52 -13.13 11.77 27.46
C HIS A 52 -12.97 11.32 26.00
N THR A 53 -13.77 11.91 25.09
CA THR A 53 -13.69 11.59 23.65
C THR A 53 -12.40 12.09 23.05
N ASP A 54 -11.99 13.31 23.35
CA ASP A 54 -10.74 13.92 22.88
C ASP A 54 -9.51 13.11 23.34
N ASN A 55 -9.49 12.68 24.60
CA ASN A 55 -8.43 11.81 25.12
C ASN A 55 -8.38 10.47 24.38
N ARG A 56 -9.52 9.86 24.08
CA ARG A 56 -9.56 8.61 23.30
C ARG A 56 -9.09 8.80 21.86
N ILE A 57 -9.45 9.91 21.23
CA ILE A 57 -8.97 10.23 19.88
C ILE A 57 -7.45 10.37 19.88
N GLN A 58 -6.88 11.12 20.81
CA GLN A 58 -5.42 11.26 20.92
C GLN A 58 -4.71 9.92 21.18
N ASP A 59 -5.31 9.03 21.96
CA ASP A 59 -4.76 7.69 22.18
C ASP A 59 -4.78 6.86 20.89
N ILE A 60 -5.87 6.93 20.13
CA ILE A 60 -6.00 6.24 18.84
C ILE A 60 -4.99 6.79 17.83
N GLU A 61 -4.84 8.10 17.74
CA GLU A 61 -3.87 8.75 16.84
C GLU A 61 -2.44 8.29 17.16
N ARG A 62 -2.05 8.28 18.44
CA ARG A 62 -0.72 7.77 18.88
C ARG A 62 -0.52 6.28 18.59
N HIS A 63 -1.59 5.47 18.62
CA HIS A 63 -1.54 4.07 18.23
C HIS A 63 -1.36 3.91 16.73
N LEU A 64 -2.06 4.70 15.92
CA LEU A 64 -1.94 4.69 14.47
C LEU A 64 -0.52 5.09 14.02
N GLU A 65 0.03 6.18 14.55
CA GLU A 65 1.41 6.60 14.26
C GLU A 65 2.42 5.48 14.54
N ARG A 66 2.30 4.79 15.68
CA ARG A 66 3.18 3.65 16.01
C ARG A 66 3.01 2.46 15.05
N HIS A 67 1.78 2.18 14.62
CA HIS A 67 1.54 1.13 13.65
C HIS A 67 2.11 1.49 12.29
N ASP A 68 1.97 2.74 11.85
CA ASP A 68 2.55 3.23 10.60
C ASP A 68 4.09 3.12 10.63
N GLU A 69 4.74 3.51 11.73
CA GLU A 69 6.19 3.32 11.91
C GLU A 69 6.60 1.84 11.87
N GLN A 70 5.81 0.94 12.47
CA GLN A 70 6.07 -0.49 12.44
C GLN A 70 5.87 -1.09 11.04
N ILE A 71 4.85 -0.66 10.32
CA ILE A 71 4.59 -1.07 8.93
C ILE A 71 5.72 -0.57 8.04
N ASP A 72 6.13 0.69 8.17
CA ASP A 72 7.25 1.27 7.41
C ASP A 72 8.57 0.53 7.68
N LEU A 73 8.84 0.20 8.95
CA LEU A 73 10.01 -0.59 9.32
C LEU A 73 9.93 -2.00 8.71
N TYR A 74 8.76 -2.65 8.78
CA TYR A 74 8.53 -3.97 8.21
C TYR A 74 8.71 -3.96 6.68
N ILE A 75 8.17 -2.96 5.99
CA ILE A 75 8.35 -2.78 4.54
C ILE A 75 9.84 -2.60 4.22
N LYS A 76 10.53 -1.69 4.90
CA LYS A 76 11.96 -1.42 4.69
C LYS A 76 12.86 -2.62 4.97
N THR A 77 12.50 -3.48 5.91
CA THR A 77 13.31 -4.65 6.27
C THR A 77 13.01 -5.90 5.45
N ASN A 78 11.81 -6.00 4.87
CA ASN A 78 11.36 -7.19 4.13
C ASN A 78 11.22 -6.99 2.63
N THR A 79 11.33 -5.77 2.13
CA THR A 79 11.34 -5.50 0.67
C THR A 79 12.77 -5.43 0.17
N LEU A 80 13.03 -6.06 -0.98
CA LEU A 80 14.30 -5.90 -1.68
C LEU A 80 14.45 -4.42 -2.11
N PRO A 81 15.69 -3.87 -2.07
CA PRO A 81 15.93 -2.52 -2.56
C PRO A 81 15.45 -2.36 -4.01
N GLN A 82 14.77 -1.27 -4.30
CA GLN A 82 14.25 -0.98 -5.66
C GLN A 82 15.37 -0.59 -6.63
N GLU A 83 16.46 -0.06 -6.08
CA GLU A 83 17.66 0.31 -6.82
C GLU A 83 18.85 -0.41 -6.19
N GLN A 84 19.52 -1.22 -6.97
CA GLN A 84 20.72 -1.93 -6.52
C GLN A 84 21.90 -1.61 -7.42
N LEU A 85 22.97 -1.15 -6.82
CA LEU A 85 24.25 -0.93 -7.48
C LEU A 85 25.23 -2.05 -7.09
N PHE A 86 25.69 -2.80 -8.07
CA PHE A 86 26.70 -3.82 -7.87
C PHE A 86 28.07 -3.27 -8.29
N GLN A 87 29.02 -3.35 -7.38
CA GLN A 87 30.41 -2.98 -7.67
C GLN A 87 31.15 -4.11 -8.38
N ASN A 88 32.34 -3.81 -8.89
CA ASN A 88 33.17 -4.82 -9.53
C ASN A 88 33.48 -5.99 -8.58
N GLY A 89 33.25 -7.21 -9.04
CA GLY A 89 33.53 -8.43 -8.28
C GLY A 89 32.44 -8.87 -7.32
N CYS A 90 31.28 -8.14 -7.21
CA CYS A 90 30.14 -8.50 -6.38
C CYS A 90 29.21 -9.52 -7.06
N VAL A 91 29.76 -10.52 -7.73
CA VAL A 91 29.00 -11.50 -8.54
C VAL A 91 28.02 -12.30 -7.68
N PHE A 92 28.49 -12.76 -6.52
CA PHE A 92 27.64 -13.56 -5.62
C PHE A 92 26.48 -12.73 -5.06
N ASP A 93 26.70 -11.48 -4.70
CA ASP A 93 25.68 -10.59 -4.17
C ASP A 93 24.62 -10.30 -5.24
N ALA A 94 25.05 -10.00 -6.47
CA ALA A 94 24.17 -9.80 -7.61
C ALA A 94 23.33 -11.04 -7.91
N TRP A 95 23.97 -12.21 -7.94
CA TRP A 95 23.31 -13.49 -8.17
C TRP A 95 22.32 -13.84 -7.04
N SER A 96 22.69 -13.57 -5.80
CA SER A 96 21.83 -13.76 -4.63
C SER A 96 20.59 -12.87 -4.68
N TYR A 97 20.78 -11.58 -4.98
CA TYR A 97 19.70 -10.60 -5.12
C TYR A 97 18.71 -10.98 -6.23
N VAL A 98 19.19 -11.25 -7.44
CA VAL A 98 18.32 -11.68 -8.55
C VAL A 98 17.63 -12.99 -8.23
N SER A 99 18.31 -13.93 -7.58
CA SER A 99 17.70 -15.19 -7.15
C SER A 99 16.58 -15.01 -6.15
N ALA A 100 16.66 -14.00 -5.27
CA ALA A 100 15.58 -13.65 -4.35
C ALA A 100 14.37 -13.13 -5.13
N LEU A 101 14.57 -12.18 -6.04
CA LEU A 101 13.50 -11.66 -6.92
C LEU A 101 12.82 -12.79 -7.73
N ILE A 102 13.59 -13.69 -8.32
CA ILE A 102 13.07 -14.82 -9.10
C ILE A 102 12.19 -15.75 -8.24
N ARG A 103 12.50 -15.93 -6.95
CA ARG A 103 11.69 -16.73 -6.02
C ARG A 103 10.37 -16.08 -5.65
N GLU A 104 10.28 -14.76 -5.72
CA GLU A 104 9.07 -13.99 -5.40
C GLU A 104 8.04 -14.01 -6.52
N ALA A 105 8.44 -14.37 -7.75
CA ALA A 105 7.56 -14.49 -8.91
C ALA A 105 6.39 -15.44 -8.64
N LYS A 106 5.18 -15.02 -9.03
CA LYS A 106 3.93 -15.77 -8.83
C LYS A 106 3.31 -16.27 -10.11
N GLN A 107 3.52 -15.59 -11.25
CA GLN A 107 2.88 -15.87 -12.52
C GLN A 107 3.90 -16.09 -13.63
N GLU A 108 4.75 -15.11 -13.90
CA GLU A 108 5.68 -15.17 -15.02
C GLU A 108 6.96 -14.35 -14.79
N ILE A 109 7.99 -14.77 -15.51
CA ILE A 109 9.27 -14.07 -15.58
C ILE A 109 9.62 -13.92 -17.06
N ILE A 110 9.93 -12.69 -17.48
CA ILE A 110 10.36 -12.40 -18.85
C ILE A 110 11.73 -11.72 -18.79
N LEU A 111 12.73 -12.32 -19.40
CA LEU A 111 14.04 -11.74 -19.56
C LEU A 111 14.24 -11.27 -21.01
N ILE A 112 14.62 -10.03 -21.18
CA ILE A 112 15.00 -9.44 -22.46
C ILE A 112 16.50 -9.08 -22.37
N ASP A 113 17.34 -9.93 -22.94
CA ASP A 113 18.79 -9.76 -22.88
C ASP A 113 19.45 -10.40 -24.11
N ASN A 114 20.27 -9.63 -24.83
CA ASN A 114 20.95 -10.12 -26.03
C ASN A 114 22.02 -11.18 -25.73
N TYR A 115 22.49 -11.28 -24.49
CA TYR A 115 23.61 -12.13 -24.09
C TYR A 115 23.23 -13.04 -22.94
N VAL A 116 22.82 -14.25 -23.27
CA VAL A 116 22.41 -15.26 -22.29
C VAL A 116 23.26 -16.53 -22.42
N ASP A 117 23.41 -17.23 -21.31
CA ASP A 117 24.08 -18.53 -21.24
C ASP A 117 23.37 -19.47 -20.22
N GLU A 118 23.99 -20.60 -19.94
CA GLU A 118 23.48 -21.61 -19.00
C GLU A 118 23.32 -21.08 -17.56
N THR A 119 24.05 -20.04 -17.15
CA THR A 119 23.91 -19.47 -15.80
C THR A 119 22.57 -18.77 -15.60
N VAL A 120 22.03 -18.18 -16.68
CA VAL A 120 20.69 -17.59 -16.67
C VAL A 120 19.62 -18.67 -16.42
N LEU A 121 19.75 -19.85 -17.06
CA LEU A 121 18.85 -20.97 -16.82
C LEU A 121 18.90 -21.45 -15.37
N ALA A 122 20.09 -21.50 -14.77
CA ALA A 122 20.29 -21.87 -13.37
C ALA A 122 19.62 -20.88 -12.40
N ILE A 123 19.63 -19.58 -12.73
CA ILE A 123 18.92 -18.56 -11.95
C ILE A 123 17.40 -18.74 -12.09
N LEU A 124 16.90 -18.86 -13.32
CA LEU A 124 15.47 -19.02 -13.61
C LEU A 124 14.88 -20.32 -13.05
N ALA A 125 15.70 -21.37 -12.89
CA ALA A 125 15.29 -22.61 -12.24
C ALA A 125 14.84 -22.45 -10.79
N LYS A 126 15.24 -21.35 -10.13
CA LYS A 126 14.89 -21.08 -8.72
C LYS A 126 13.47 -20.55 -8.52
N ARG A 127 12.74 -20.24 -9.59
CA ARG A 127 11.35 -19.80 -9.52
C ARG A 127 10.45 -20.89 -8.92
N ALA A 128 9.32 -20.46 -8.35
CA ALA A 128 8.31 -21.39 -7.84
C ALA A 128 7.74 -22.27 -8.95
N ASP A 129 7.15 -23.40 -8.58
CA ASP A 129 6.49 -24.29 -9.53
C ASP A 129 5.26 -23.61 -10.12
N GLY A 130 5.01 -23.83 -11.42
CA GLY A 130 3.92 -23.20 -12.14
C GLY A 130 4.21 -21.79 -12.68
N VAL A 131 5.27 -21.12 -12.23
CA VAL A 131 5.68 -19.82 -12.77
C VAL A 131 6.30 -20.01 -14.15
N LYS A 132 5.79 -19.30 -15.16
CA LYS A 132 6.31 -19.33 -16.52
C LYS A 132 7.61 -18.54 -16.62
N ALA A 133 8.51 -18.95 -17.51
CA ALA A 133 9.70 -18.18 -17.83
C ALA A 133 9.91 -18.09 -19.34
N THR A 134 10.16 -16.86 -19.82
CA THR A 134 10.41 -16.58 -21.23
C THR A 134 11.68 -15.76 -21.36
N ILE A 135 12.55 -16.14 -22.30
CA ILE A 135 13.78 -15.41 -22.63
C ILE A 135 13.66 -14.88 -24.05
N HIS A 136 13.76 -13.57 -24.19
CA HIS A 136 13.92 -12.89 -25.48
C HIS A 136 15.39 -12.56 -25.66
N THR A 137 16.04 -13.18 -26.63
CA THR A 137 17.47 -12.99 -26.88
C THR A 137 17.82 -13.09 -28.37
N ARG A 138 18.95 -12.55 -28.73
CA ARG A 138 19.42 -12.55 -30.11
C ARG A 138 20.42 -13.67 -30.41
N TYR A 139 21.36 -13.95 -29.50
CA TYR A 139 22.41 -14.93 -29.69
C TYR A 139 21.97 -16.32 -29.25
N THR A 140 21.98 -17.28 -30.19
CA THR A 140 21.05 -18.39 -30.04
C THR A 140 21.66 -19.79 -30.15
N GLU A 141 22.72 -20.04 -30.93
CA GLU A 141 23.09 -21.40 -31.28
C GLU A 141 23.54 -22.26 -30.06
N LYS A 142 24.52 -21.77 -29.30
CA LYS A 142 24.97 -22.49 -28.10
C LYS A 142 23.86 -22.54 -27.06
N PHE A 143 23.20 -21.41 -26.82
CA PHE A 143 22.14 -21.30 -25.83
C PHE A 143 20.94 -22.22 -26.12
N LYS A 144 20.53 -22.38 -27.39
CA LYS A 144 19.47 -23.31 -27.75
C LYS A 144 19.77 -24.74 -27.34
N THR A 145 21.00 -25.20 -27.58
CA THR A 145 21.45 -26.53 -27.18
C THR A 145 21.37 -26.73 -25.66
N ASP A 146 21.78 -25.73 -24.88
CA ASP A 146 21.76 -25.81 -23.43
C ASP A 146 20.32 -25.71 -22.90
N LEU A 147 19.46 -24.87 -23.51
CA LEU A 147 18.04 -24.77 -23.22
C LEU A 147 17.30 -26.10 -23.50
N GLU A 148 17.58 -26.77 -24.62
CA GLU A 148 16.97 -28.06 -24.90
C GLU A 148 17.34 -29.13 -23.86
N LYS A 149 18.61 -29.15 -23.43
CA LYS A 149 19.05 -30.06 -22.36
C LYS A 149 18.35 -29.73 -21.06
N PHE A 150 18.28 -28.43 -20.72
CA PHE A 150 17.62 -27.94 -19.51
C PHE A 150 16.14 -28.30 -19.48
N ASN A 151 15.38 -28.00 -20.55
CA ASN A 151 13.96 -28.28 -20.65
C ASN A 151 13.67 -29.78 -20.63
N LYS A 152 14.56 -30.60 -21.20
CA LYS A 152 14.44 -32.05 -21.13
C LYS A 152 14.66 -32.60 -19.72
N GLN A 153 15.58 -32.00 -18.96
CA GLN A 153 15.90 -32.41 -17.59
C GLN A 153 14.86 -31.90 -16.59
N TYR A 154 14.34 -30.71 -16.81
CA TYR A 154 13.43 -30.01 -15.91
C TYR A 154 12.12 -29.59 -16.65
N PRO A 155 11.26 -30.53 -17.03
CA PRO A 155 10.06 -30.23 -17.83
C PRO A 155 9.09 -29.31 -17.08
N ASP A 156 8.97 -29.42 -15.75
CA ASP A 156 8.13 -28.58 -14.91
C ASP A 156 8.70 -27.14 -14.74
N LYS A 157 9.96 -26.97 -15.07
CA LYS A 157 10.70 -25.69 -15.07
C LYS A 157 11.13 -25.29 -16.50
N ALA A 158 10.40 -25.73 -17.52
CA ALA A 158 10.74 -25.41 -18.89
C ALA A 158 10.73 -23.89 -19.11
N VAL A 159 11.67 -23.42 -19.92
CA VAL A 159 11.83 -22.01 -20.29
C VAL A 159 11.50 -21.87 -21.77
N THR A 160 10.67 -20.89 -22.09
CA THR A 160 10.33 -20.53 -23.47
C THR A 160 11.41 -19.59 -24.05
N PHE A 161 11.73 -19.79 -25.30
CA PHE A 161 12.69 -18.98 -26.03
C PHE A 161 12.01 -18.23 -27.17
N VAL A 162 12.31 -16.93 -27.26
CA VAL A 162 11.88 -16.07 -28.36
C VAL A 162 13.11 -15.35 -28.93
N GLN A 163 13.29 -15.51 -30.24
CA GLN A 163 14.40 -14.86 -30.92
C GLN A 163 14.06 -13.41 -31.25
N LEU A 164 14.90 -12.48 -30.78
CA LEU A 164 14.79 -11.07 -31.12
C LEU A 164 15.26 -10.82 -32.56
N SER A 165 14.46 -10.13 -33.34
CA SER A 165 14.77 -9.73 -34.73
C SER A 165 15.72 -8.52 -34.74
N GLN A 166 15.66 -7.66 -33.74
CA GLN A 166 16.46 -6.43 -33.63
C GLN A 166 17.39 -6.46 -32.43
N HIS A 167 18.42 -5.64 -32.44
CA HIS A 167 19.32 -5.45 -31.33
C HIS A 167 18.74 -4.41 -30.35
N ASN A 168 18.41 -4.86 -29.15
CA ASN A 168 18.02 -3.97 -28.06
C ASN A 168 19.26 -3.60 -27.26
N HIS A 169 19.46 -2.31 -27.02
CA HIS A 169 20.54 -1.84 -26.16
C HIS A 169 20.20 -2.07 -24.70
N ASP A 170 18.96 -1.83 -24.34
CA ASP A 170 18.48 -1.98 -22.97
C ASP A 170 18.08 -3.43 -22.68
N ARG A 171 18.28 -3.82 -21.44
CA ARG A 171 17.99 -5.17 -20.94
C ARG A 171 16.98 -5.05 -19.83
N PHE A 172 15.99 -5.93 -19.84
CA PHE A 172 14.92 -5.91 -18.86
C PHE A 172 14.71 -7.29 -18.25
N LEU A 173 14.48 -7.32 -16.96
CA LEU A 173 13.90 -8.44 -16.25
C LEU A 173 12.52 -8.02 -15.78
N ILE A 174 11.49 -8.76 -16.20
CA ILE A 174 10.10 -8.51 -15.81
C ILE A 174 9.66 -9.68 -14.93
N ILE A 175 9.15 -9.36 -13.75
CA ILE A 175 8.66 -10.34 -12.78
C ILE A 175 7.21 -9.98 -12.47
N ASP A 176 6.28 -10.78 -12.95
CA ASP A 176 4.85 -10.52 -12.92
C ASP A 176 4.50 -9.17 -13.57
N GLU A 177 4.25 -8.12 -12.78
CA GLU A 177 4.00 -6.75 -13.27
C GLU A 177 5.21 -5.82 -13.11
N ASP A 178 6.22 -6.23 -12.32
CA ASP A 178 7.36 -5.39 -11.98
C ASP A 178 8.43 -5.43 -13.07
N VAL A 179 8.86 -4.26 -13.52
CA VAL A 179 9.84 -4.08 -14.60
C VAL A 179 11.17 -3.62 -14.01
N TYR A 180 12.23 -4.36 -14.26
CA TYR A 180 13.61 -4.00 -13.85
C TYR A 180 14.49 -3.72 -15.07
N LEU A 181 15.13 -2.56 -15.09
CA LEU A 181 16.17 -2.23 -16.04
C LEU A 181 17.51 -2.80 -15.56
N LEU A 182 18.22 -3.52 -16.43
CA LEU A 182 19.52 -4.11 -16.16
C LEU A 182 20.63 -3.30 -16.86
N GLY A 183 21.55 -2.73 -16.10
CA GLY A 183 22.71 -2.02 -16.62
C GLY A 183 23.78 -2.93 -17.25
N ALA A 184 23.75 -4.22 -16.92
CA ALA A 184 24.61 -5.25 -17.51
C ALA A 184 23.78 -6.48 -17.90
N SER A 185 24.31 -7.38 -18.71
CA SER A 185 23.68 -8.68 -18.96
C SER A 185 23.48 -9.45 -17.66
N LEU A 186 22.38 -10.16 -17.54
CA LEU A 186 22.06 -10.93 -16.33
C LEU A 186 23.19 -11.89 -15.93
N LYS A 187 23.82 -12.54 -16.93
CA LYS A 187 24.96 -13.44 -16.71
C LYS A 187 26.21 -12.75 -16.20
N ASP A 188 26.37 -11.45 -16.51
CA ASP A 188 27.56 -10.66 -16.19
C ASP A 188 27.34 -9.70 -15.02
N LEU A 189 26.15 -9.70 -14.41
CA LEU A 189 25.80 -8.81 -13.34
C LEU A 189 26.74 -9.02 -12.14
N GLY A 190 27.36 -7.93 -11.66
CA GLY A 190 28.35 -7.97 -10.58
C GLY A 190 29.77 -8.33 -11.03
N ASN A 191 30.03 -8.77 -12.26
CA ASN A 191 31.38 -8.91 -12.79
C ASN A 191 32.07 -7.56 -12.94
N THR A 192 31.36 -6.61 -13.51
CA THR A 192 31.72 -5.21 -13.62
C THR A 192 30.64 -4.36 -12.96
N TRP A 193 30.95 -3.09 -12.73
CA TRP A 193 29.99 -2.15 -12.20
C TRP A 193 28.72 -2.12 -13.05
N GLY A 194 27.57 -2.27 -12.40
CA GLY A 194 26.26 -2.25 -13.04
C GLY A 194 25.15 -2.00 -12.04
N ALA A 195 24.04 -1.48 -12.53
CA ALA A 195 22.87 -1.23 -11.72
C ALA A 195 21.70 -2.12 -12.15
N MET A 196 20.81 -2.37 -11.23
CA MET A 196 19.48 -2.91 -11.48
C MET A 196 18.47 -1.97 -10.83
N ILE A 197 17.49 -1.49 -11.59
CA ILE A 197 16.57 -0.44 -11.17
C ILE A 197 15.15 -0.88 -11.49
N GLU A 198 14.26 -0.88 -10.48
CA GLU A 198 12.83 -1.07 -10.67
C GLU A 198 12.22 0.17 -11.32
N MET A 199 11.51 -0.01 -12.44
CA MET A 199 10.90 1.06 -13.24
C MET A 199 9.41 1.17 -12.93
N LYS A 200 9.03 1.85 -11.86
CA LYS A 200 7.64 1.94 -11.37
C LYS A 200 6.64 2.57 -12.34
N GLU A 201 7.11 3.48 -13.18
CA GLU A 201 6.27 4.22 -14.15
C GLU A 201 6.07 3.45 -15.45
N ILE A 202 6.85 2.38 -15.70
CA ILE A 202 6.84 1.60 -16.94
C ILE A 202 6.13 0.29 -16.70
N ARG A 203 5.13 0.00 -17.52
CA ARG A 203 4.39 -1.28 -17.47
C ARG A 203 5.02 -2.28 -18.42
N LYS A 204 4.87 -3.57 -18.12
CA LYS A 204 5.38 -4.65 -18.95
C LYS A 204 4.86 -4.58 -20.39
N GLU A 205 3.60 -4.15 -20.59
CA GLU A 205 3.02 -4.01 -21.93
C GLU A 205 3.74 -2.96 -22.78
N ASP A 206 4.26 -1.91 -22.16
CA ASP A 206 4.98 -0.85 -22.85
C ASP A 206 6.32 -1.37 -23.38
N ILE A 207 6.97 -2.27 -22.65
CA ILE A 207 8.18 -2.97 -23.10
C ILE A 207 7.86 -3.99 -24.19
N LEU A 208 6.86 -4.85 -23.96
CA LEU A 208 6.54 -5.96 -24.86
C LEU A 208 6.05 -5.49 -26.24
N ARG A 209 5.30 -4.38 -26.31
CA ARG A 209 4.88 -3.77 -27.58
C ARG A 209 6.05 -3.38 -28.50
N ASN A 210 7.17 -3.01 -27.91
CA ASN A 210 8.36 -2.56 -28.65
C ASN A 210 9.25 -3.72 -29.10
N LEU A 211 8.99 -4.96 -28.68
CA LEU A 211 9.83 -6.11 -29.06
C LEU A 211 9.60 -6.61 -30.48
N ASN A 212 8.57 -6.12 -31.20
CA ASN A 212 8.25 -6.54 -32.58
C ASN A 212 8.43 -8.05 -32.77
N VAL A 213 7.70 -8.84 -31.97
CA VAL A 213 7.67 -10.30 -32.05
C VAL A 213 6.59 -10.74 -32.99
#